data_5f738a057720c63a16004c4664e80600
#
_entry.id   5f738a057720c63a16004c4664e80600
#
_cell.length_a   1.000
_cell.length_b   1.000
_cell.length_c   1.000
_cell.angle_alpha   90.00
_cell.angle_beta   90.00
_cell.angle_gamma   90.00
#
_symmetry.space_group_name_H-M   'P 1'
#
loop_
_entity.id
_entity.type
_entity.pdbx_description
1 polymer ?
#
loop_
_entity_poly.entity_id
_entity_poly.type
_entity_poly.pdbx_seq_one_letter_code
_entity_poly.pdbx_strand_id
1 'polypeptide(L)'
;MRVINLIVVHCSATKADRDFTEQDLEVCHRRRGMNGPGYHFYIRKNGDIKTTRPIEKIGAHARGYNAQSIGICYEGGISERGRPEDTRTVWQKHSLRVLVRTLLVDYPGCKVCGHRRSEERRVGKEC
;
A
#
# COMPACT_ATOMS: atom_id res chain seq x y z
N MET A 1 11.34 -0.87 -19.82
CA MET A 1 9.94 -0.93 -19.34
C MET A 1 9.70 -2.29 -18.71
N ARG A 2 9.14 -2.31 -17.51
CA ARG A 2 8.88 -3.59 -16.84
C ARG A 2 7.47 -4.10 -17.18
N VAL A 3 7.30 -5.41 -17.14
CA VAL A 3 6.01 -6.05 -17.37
C VAL A 3 5.28 -6.15 -16.04
N ILE A 4 4.06 -5.63 -15.99
CA ILE A 4 3.24 -5.61 -14.77
C ILE A 4 2.03 -6.50 -14.98
N ASN A 5 1.85 -7.47 -14.09
CA ASN A 5 0.74 -8.41 -14.14
C ASN A 5 0.04 -8.61 -12.79
N LEU A 6 0.42 -7.82 -11.79
CA LEU A 6 -0.11 -7.96 -10.45
C LEU A 6 -0.25 -6.60 -9.77
N ILE A 7 -1.36 -6.40 -9.09
CA ILE A 7 -1.59 -5.25 -8.21
C ILE A 7 -1.78 -5.80 -6.81
N VAL A 8 -0.95 -5.36 -5.86
CA VAL A 8 -0.99 -5.84 -4.48
C VAL A 8 -1.41 -4.69 -3.56
N VAL A 9 -2.45 -4.93 -2.77
CA VAL A 9 -2.96 -3.95 -1.82
C VAL A 9 -2.46 -4.30 -0.43
N HIS A 10 -1.85 -3.31 0.23
CA HIS A 10 -1.30 -3.42 1.58
C HIS A 10 -1.93 -2.38 2.49
N CYS A 11 -1.73 -2.54 3.79
CA CYS A 11 -1.98 -1.47 4.76
C CYS A 11 -0.66 -1.01 5.38
N SER A 12 -0.67 0.19 5.94
CA SER A 12 0.51 0.72 6.61
C SER A 12 0.77 0.05 7.97
N ALA A 13 -0.20 -0.71 8.46
CA ALA A 13 -0.16 -1.33 9.79
C ALA A 13 -0.02 -0.29 10.90
N THR A 14 -0.83 0.76 10.79
CA THR A 14 -0.89 1.85 11.78
C THR A 14 -2.29 1.93 12.37
N LYS A 15 -2.40 2.49 13.58
CA LYS A 15 -3.69 2.56 14.27
C LYS A 15 -4.66 3.48 13.56
N ALA A 16 -5.93 3.11 13.55
CA ALA A 16 -6.99 3.85 12.88
C ALA A 16 -7.15 5.28 13.39
N ASP A 17 -6.83 5.53 14.66
CA ASP A 17 -6.92 6.84 15.28
C ASP A 17 -5.64 7.67 15.15
N ARG A 18 -4.63 7.15 14.46
CA ARG A 18 -3.37 7.84 14.26
C ARG A 18 -3.27 8.34 12.82
N ASP A 19 -2.78 9.55 12.65
CA ASP A 19 -2.40 10.04 11.34
C ASP A 19 -1.02 9.52 10.98
N PHE A 20 -0.91 8.92 9.81
CA PHE A 20 0.36 8.41 9.30
C PHE A 20 0.51 8.92 7.87
N THR A 21 1.25 10.01 7.71
CA THR A 21 1.37 10.69 6.43
C THR A 21 2.32 9.95 5.48
N GLU A 22 2.32 10.36 4.21
CA GLU A 22 3.28 9.82 3.25
C GLU A 22 4.71 10.17 3.65
N GLN A 23 4.93 11.30 4.34
CA GLN A 23 6.25 11.64 4.89
C GLN A 23 6.63 10.71 6.02
N ASP A 24 5.68 10.34 6.87
CA ASP A 24 5.92 9.36 7.94
C ASP A 24 6.28 8.01 7.33
N LEU A 25 5.60 7.61 6.27
CA LEU A 25 5.89 6.38 5.55
C LEU A 25 7.31 6.41 4.98
N GLU A 26 7.70 7.52 4.38
CA GLU A 26 9.04 7.67 3.83
C GLU A 26 10.11 7.55 4.91
N VAL A 27 9.94 8.24 6.03
CA VAL A 27 10.87 8.17 7.15
C VAL A 27 10.99 6.73 7.65
N CYS A 28 9.86 6.04 7.80
CA CYS A 28 9.82 4.67 8.27
C CYS A 28 10.61 3.74 7.34
N HIS A 29 10.40 3.84 6.04
CA HIS A 29 11.09 2.99 5.07
C HIS A 29 12.57 3.33 4.97
N ARG A 30 12.95 4.61 5.05
CA ARG A 30 14.36 5.00 5.04
C ARG A 30 15.10 4.46 6.27
N ARG A 31 14.46 4.42 7.43
CA ARG A 31 15.03 3.82 8.63
C ARG A 31 15.27 2.32 8.48
N ARG A 32 14.54 1.68 7.58
CA ARG A 32 14.71 0.27 7.26
C ARG A 32 15.74 0.05 6.14
N GLY A 33 16.46 1.07 5.74
CA GLY A 33 17.51 1.00 4.73
C GLY A 33 17.01 1.14 3.30
N MET A 34 15.76 1.54 3.10
CA MET A 34 15.19 1.75 1.78
C MET A 34 15.44 3.17 1.28
N ASN A 35 15.39 3.36 -0.03
CA ASN A 35 15.60 4.67 -0.67
C ASN A 35 14.34 5.53 -0.71
N GLY A 36 13.29 5.13 -0.02
CA GLY A 36 12.01 5.80 0.01
C GLY A 36 10.89 4.77 0.16
N PRO A 37 9.62 5.18 0.02
CA PRO A 37 8.50 4.25 0.15
C PRO A 37 8.60 3.10 -0.85
N GLY A 38 8.30 1.90 -0.38
CA GLY A 38 8.30 0.70 -1.22
C GLY A 38 7.04 0.55 -2.07
N TYR A 39 5.99 1.31 -1.76
CA TYR A 39 4.72 1.30 -2.48
C TYR A 39 4.72 2.35 -3.57
N HIS A 40 3.95 2.11 -4.63
CA HIS A 40 3.80 3.09 -5.71
C HIS A 40 2.75 4.14 -5.35
N PHE A 41 1.71 3.74 -4.62
CA PHE A 41 0.63 4.64 -4.20
C PHE A 41 0.33 4.46 -2.73
N TYR A 42 -0.08 5.56 -2.09
CA TYR A 42 -0.49 5.56 -0.70
C TYR A 42 -1.82 6.29 -0.57
N ILE A 43 -2.81 5.66 0.05
CA ILE A 43 -4.15 6.22 0.18
C ILE A 43 -4.39 6.62 1.63
N ARG A 44 -4.56 7.92 1.86
CA ARG A 44 -4.82 8.46 3.18
C ARG A 44 -6.24 8.15 3.63
N LYS A 45 -6.50 8.29 4.92
CA LYS A 45 -7.83 7.99 5.51
C LYS A 45 -8.95 8.81 4.87
N ASN A 46 -8.67 10.02 4.42
CA ASN A 46 -9.64 10.89 3.75
C ASN A 46 -9.85 10.55 2.28
N GLY A 47 -9.16 9.54 1.77
CA GLY A 47 -9.24 9.11 0.39
C GLY A 47 -8.21 9.73 -0.55
N ASP A 48 -7.38 10.64 -0.07
CA ASP A 48 -6.33 11.23 -0.92
C ASP A 48 -5.38 10.14 -1.40
N ILE A 49 -5.11 10.12 -2.70
CA ILE A 49 -4.18 9.19 -3.33
C ILE A 49 -2.86 9.93 -3.55
N LYS A 50 -1.80 9.42 -2.92
CA LYS A 50 -0.46 9.98 -3.06
C LYS A 50 0.39 9.04 -3.89
N THR A 51 1.10 9.58 -4.89
CA THR A 51 2.08 8.82 -5.64
C THR A 51 3.41 8.88 -4.87
N THR A 52 3.87 7.72 -4.42
CA THR A 52 5.05 7.64 -3.55
C THR A 52 6.26 7.04 -4.25
N ARG A 53 6.05 6.37 -5.38
CA ARG A 53 7.12 5.83 -6.21
C ARG A 53 6.62 5.75 -7.66
N PRO A 54 7.46 6.12 -8.65
CA PRO A 54 7.04 5.97 -10.05
C PRO A 54 6.75 4.52 -10.41
N ILE A 55 5.73 4.28 -11.22
CA ILE A 55 5.34 2.92 -11.62
C ILE A 55 6.46 2.22 -12.39
N GLU A 56 7.28 2.96 -13.14
CA GLU A 56 8.39 2.40 -13.90
C GLU A 56 9.45 1.77 -13.01
N LYS A 57 9.51 2.17 -11.75
CA LYS A 57 10.46 1.62 -10.80
C LYS A 57 9.89 0.42 -10.07
N ILE A 58 10.72 -0.59 -9.91
CA ILE A 58 10.37 -1.76 -9.12
C ILE A 58 10.20 -1.35 -7.66
N GLY A 59 9.09 -1.74 -7.05
CA GLY A 59 8.82 -1.42 -5.66
C GLY A 59 9.56 -2.33 -4.69
N ALA A 60 9.27 -2.16 -3.42
CA ALA A 60 9.80 -3.01 -2.35
C ALA A 60 8.67 -3.23 -1.34
N HIS A 61 7.66 -4.02 -1.75
CA HIS A 61 6.44 -4.21 -0.97
C HIS A 61 5.94 -5.65 -0.94
N ALA A 62 6.35 -6.49 -1.88
CA ALA A 62 5.89 -7.89 -1.94
C ALA A 62 7.05 -8.76 -2.41
N ARG A 63 7.78 -9.29 -1.46
CA ARG A 63 8.98 -10.09 -1.73
C ARG A 63 8.70 -11.21 -2.73
N GLY A 64 9.50 -11.28 -3.77
CA GLY A 64 9.35 -12.26 -4.85
C GLY A 64 8.43 -11.79 -5.97
N TYR A 65 7.68 -10.69 -5.77
CA TYR A 65 6.71 -10.20 -6.75
C TYR A 65 6.93 -8.75 -7.15
N ASN A 66 7.94 -8.10 -6.58
CA ASN A 66 8.17 -6.66 -6.82
C ASN A 66 8.39 -6.32 -8.29
N ALA A 67 9.10 -7.19 -9.02
CA ALA A 67 9.47 -6.90 -10.40
C ALA A 67 8.28 -6.80 -11.35
N GLN A 68 7.17 -7.49 -11.06
CA GLN A 68 5.99 -7.53 -11.93
C GLN A 68 4.74 -6.93 -11.30
N SER A 69 4.88 -6.19 -10.19
CA SER A 69 3.70 -5.71 -9.47
C SER A 69 3.70 -4.21 -9.23
N ILE A 70 2.49 -3.70 -8.97
CA ILE A 70 2.28 -2.35 -8.45
C ILE A 70 1.80 -2.52 -7.01
N GLY A 71 2.42 -1.79 -6.08
CA GLY A 71 2.02 -1.80 -4.68
C GLY A 71 1.17 -0.58 -4.33
N ILE A 72 0.01 -0.85 -3.75
CA ILE A 72 -0.87 0.18 -3.21
C ILE A 72 -0.98 -0.05 -1.71
N CYS A 73 -0.74 0.99 -0.93
CA CYS A 73 -0.86 0.91 0.53
C CYS A 73 -1.94 1.87 0.99
N TYR A 74 -2.79 1.44 1.92
CA TYR A 74 -3.73 2.37 2.56
C TYR A 74 -3.31 2.62 4.00
N GLU A 75 -3.58 3.83 4.47
CA GLU A 75 -3.28 4.25 5.83
C GLU A 75 -4.22 3.53 6.81
N GLY A 76 -3.65 2.82 7.79
CA GLY A 76 -4.43 2.10 8.79
C GLY A 76 -4.10 0.64 8.85
N GLY A 77 -5.11 -0.18 9.10
CA GLY A 77 -4.98 -1.64 9.18
C GLY A 77 -4.93 -2.18 10.59
N ILE A 78 -4.87 -1.32 11.60
CA ILE A 78 -4.86 -1.71 13.01
C ILE A 78 -5.94 -0.92 13.74
N SER A 79 -6.74 -1.61 14.55
CA SER A 79 -7.77 -0.97 15.35
C SER A 79 -7.14 -0.08 16.42
N GLU A 80 -7.96 0.77 17.03
CA GLU A 80 -7.53 1.60 18.16
C GLU A 80 -6.98 0.77 19.32
N ARG A 81 -7.41 -0.49 19.40
CA ARG A 81 -6.96 -1.43 20.44
C ARG A 81 -5.68 -2.17 20.05
N GLY A 82 -5.10 -1.87 18.88
CA GLY A 82 -3.85 -2.47 18.44
C GLY A 82 -3.99 -3.82 17.76
N ARG A 83 -5.19 -4.18 17.30
CA ARG A 83 -5.43 -5.45 16.61
C ARG A 83 -5.55 -5.26 15.10
N PRO A 84 -5.08 -6.23 14.30
CA PRO A 84 -5.29 -6.19 12.86
C PRO A 84 -6.79 -6.13 12.54
N GLU A 85 -7.16 -5.20 11.68
CA GLU A 85 -8.56 -4.97 11.35
C GLU A 85 -8.65 -4.25 10.01
N ASP A 86 -9.75 -4.44 9.29
CA ASP A 86 -10.04 -3.65 8.11
C ASP A 86 -10.55 -2.28 8.57
N THR A 87 -9.65 -1.32 8.64
CA THR A 87 -9.95 0.05 9.08
C THR A 87 -10.24 0.98 7.92
N ARG A 88 -10.37 0.47 6.68
CA ARG A 88 -10.58 1.33 5.52
C ARG A 88 -11.84 2.17 5.70
N THR A 89 -11.68 3.48 5.52
CA THR A 89 -12.81 4.40 5.51
C THR A 89 -13.59 4.25 4.20
N VAL A 90 -14.79 4.79 4.16
CA VAL A 90 -15.57 4.82 2.92
C VAL A 90 -14.81 5.56 1.82
N TRP A 91 -14.06 6.59 2.18
CA TRP A 91 -13.24 7.37 1.26
C TRP A 91 -12.10 6.55 0.69
N GLN A 92 -11.44 5.76 1.54
CA GLN A 92 -10.36 4.87 1.11
C GLN A 92 -10.88 3.77 0.19
N LYS A 93 -12.03 3.18 0.52
CA LYS A 93 -12.62 2.14 -0.32
C LYS A 93 -12.96 2.67 -1.71
N HIS A 94 -13.49 3.88 -1.76
CA HIS A 94 -13.81 4.53 -3.03
C HIS A 94 -12.55 4.81 -3.85
N SER A 95 -11.55 5.44 -3.22
CA SER A 95 -10.29 5.78 -3.90
C SER A 95 -9.55 4.54 -4.37
N LEU A 96 -9.54 3.50 -3.56
CA LEU A 96 -8.91 2.24 -3.93
C LEU A 96 -9.56 1.63 -5.16
N ARG A 97 -10.90 1.64 -5.20
CA ARG A 97 -11.65 1.12 -6.35
C ARG A 97 -11.33 1.92 -7.63
N VAL A 98 -11.33 3.24 -7.53
CA VAL A 98 -11.03 4.12 -8.67
C VAL A 98 -9.61 3.89 -9.15
N LEU A 99 -8.66 3.83 -8.24
CA LEU A 99 -7.25 3.64 -8.59
C LEU A 99 -7.03 2.29 -9.27
N VAL A 100 -7.57 1.21 -8.70
CA VAL A 100 -7.43 -0.13 -9.27
C VAL A 100 -8.06 -0.18 -10.66
N ARG A 101 -9.26 0.39 -10.85
CA ARG A 101 -9.90 0.43 -12.17
C ARG A 101 -9.07 1.19 -13.19
N THR A 102 -8.49 2.32 -12.76
CA THR A 102 -7.63 3.13 -13.63
C THR A 102 -6.39 2.34 -14.05
N LEU A 103 -5.76 1.67 -13.10
CA LEU A 103 -4.57 0.86 -13.39
C LEU A 103 -4.90 -0.32 -14.31
N LEU A 104 -6.08 -0.91 -14.16
CA LEU A 104 -6.50 -2.02 -15.01
C LEU A 104 -6.76 -1.60 -16.46
N VAL A 105 -7.03 -0.32 -16.71
CA VAL A 105 -7.11 0.21 -18.09
C VAL A 105 -5.73 0.14 -18.75
N ASP A 106 -4.68 0.51 -18.00
CA ASP A 106 -3.31 0.51 -18.53
C ASP A 106 -2.67 -0.89 -18.48
N TYR A 107 -3.10 -1.72 -17.55
CA TYR A 107 -2.53 -3.05 -17.32
C TYR A 107 -3.66 -4.09 -17.21
N PRO A 108 -4.38 -4.36 -18.33
CA PRO A 108 -5.62 -5.15 -18.27
C PRO A 108 -5.44 -6.62 -17.88
N GLY A 109 -4.21 -7.13 -17.97
CA GLY A 109 -3.92 -8.51 -17.58
C GLY A 109 -3.61 -8.70 -16.10
N CYS A 110 -3.68 -7.62 -15.29
CA CYS A 110 -3.31 -7.71 -13.90
C CYS A 110 -4.34 -8.47 -13.06
N LYS A 111 -3.82 -9.28 -12.15
CA LYS A 111 -4.60 -9.79 -11.02
C LYS A 111 -4.47 -8.80 -9.87
N VAL A 112 -5.52 -8.68 -9.07
CA VAL A 112 -5.53 -7.82 -7.89
C VAL A 112 -5.64 -8.70 -6.67
N CYS A 113 -4.72 -8.52 -5.70
CA CYS A 113 -4.74 -9.29 -4.46
C CYS A 113 -4.40 -8.41 -3.27
N GLY A 114 -4.86 -8.84 -2.10
CA GLY A 114 -4.41 -8.25 -0.85
C GLY A 114 -3.16 -8.97 -0.37
N HIS A 115 -2.41 -8.30 0.51
CA HIS A 115 -1.26 -8.93 1.14
C HIS A 115 -1.74 -10.06 2.05
N ARG A 116 -0.99 -11.15 2.08
CA ARG A 116 -1.41 -12.35 2.79
C ARG A 116 -1.52 -12.12 4.28
N ARG A 117 -2.44 -12.85 4.91
CA ARG A 117 -2.68 -12.80 6.33
C ARG A 117 -1.43 -13.06 7.16
N SER A 118 -0.54 -13.91 6.68
CA SER A 118 0.71 -14.21 7.37
C SER A 118 1.62 -12.98 7.48
N GLU A 119 1.61 -12.11 6.48
CA GLU A 119 2.34 -10.86 6.53
C GLU A 119 1.61 -9.83 7.39
N GLU A 120 0.30 -9.87 7.39
CA GLU A 120 -0.51 -8.99 8.23
C GLU A 120 -0.26 -9.24 9.71
N ARG A 121 0.16 -10.45 10.08
CA ARG A 121 0.51 -10.75 11.46
C ARG A 121 1.77 -10.04 11.94
N ARG A 122 2.53 -9.43 11.04
CA ARG A 122 3.70 -8.64 11.39
C ARG A 122 3.35 -7.20 11.69
N VAL A 123 2.10 -6.93 11.90
CA VAL A 123 1.54 -5.60 12.07
C VAL A 123 1.94 -4.91 13.36
N GLY A 124 2.66 -5.55 14.25
CA GLY A 124 3.32 -4.85 15.34
C GLY A 124 4.39 -3.90 14.85
N LYS A 125 4.79 -4.01 13.59
CA LYS A 125 5.75 -3.13 12.93
C LYS A 125 4.98 -2.22 12.00
N GLU A 126 5.02 -0.92 12.26
CA GLU A 126 4.44 0.06 11.38
C GLU A 126 5.06 -0.01 9.98
N CYS A 127 4.26 0.29 8.98
CA CYS A 127 4.62 0.27 7.57
C CYS A 127 5.27 -1.05 7.16
#